data_d40bef1fb6ff6b0258ca5c95015efb38
#
_entry.id   d40bef1fb6ff6b0258ca5c95015efb38
#
_cell.length_a   1.000
_cell.length_b   1.000
_cell.length_c   1.000
_cell.angle_alpha   90.00
_cell.angle_beta   90.00
_cell.angle_gamma   90.00
#
_symmetry.space_group_name_H-M   'P 1'
#
loop_
_entity.id
_entity.type
_entity.pdbx_description
1 polymer ?
#
loop_
_entity_poly.entity_id
_entity_poly.type
_entity_poly.pdbx_seq_one_letter_code
_entity_poly.pdbx_strand_id
1 'polypeptide(L)'
;MPMDPADHGPHNGHMRGSCRVYLESGKTWVFAVALEWPGWCRRGRGEAAALQALVDYAPRYAAAIGPSFSAEPLQVVGHVSGAKWTDFGAPGPAQPWDSEPLSAAEATRFAQILEACWGCLDRVRDSAPETLRKGPRGGGRDRDAVIEHVRERERSYARKLGLMLGPSTTWPEQRSALATAIGSGSSAGGWTARQAAQRCAWHLLDHAWEIEDKST
;
A
#
# COMPACT_ATOMS: atom_id res chain seq x y z
N MET A 1 -43.91 -6.98 -29.31
CA MET A 1 -43.14 -7.39 -28.14
C MET A 1 -41.69 -6.88 -28.32
N PRO A 2 -41.26 -5.85 -27.65
CA PRO A 2 -39.83 -5.43 -27.71
C PRO A 2 -38.98 -6.28 -26.74
N MET A 3 -37.84 -6.73 -27.24
CA MET A 3 -36.83 -7.43 -26.47
C MET A 3 -36.16 -6.49 -25.47
N ASP A 4 -36.05 -6.95 -24.25
CA ASP A 4 -35.37 -6.33 -23.12
C ASP A 4 -33.84 -6.33 -23.37
N PRO A 5 -33.10 -5.23 -23.22
CA PRO A 5 -31.65 -5.24 -23.31
C PRO A 5 -31.07 -5.80 -22.00
N ALA A 6 -30.32 -6.87 -22.12
CA ALA A 6 -29.63 -7.57 -21.06
C ALA A 6 -28.81 -6.60 -20.18
N ASP A 7 -29.12 -6.63 -18.90
CA ASP A 7 -28.37 -6.11 -17.77
C ASP A 7 -26.98 -6.77 -17.72
N HIS A 8 -25.94 -6.07 -18.17
CA HIS A 8 -24.55 -6.43 -17.95
C HIS A 8 -24.03 -5.73 -16.69
N GLY A 9 -24.57 -6.14 -15.54
CA GLY A 9 -23.94 -5.86 -14.26
C GLY A 9 -22.54 -6.50 -14.21
N PRO A 10 -21.54 -5.85 -13.56
CA PRO A 10 -20.20 -6.41 -13.46
C PRO A 10 -20.27 -7.73 -12.69
N HIS A 11 -20.04 -8.84 -13.37
CA HIS A 11 -19.87 -10.14 -12.72
C HIS A 11 -18.62 -10.09 -11.84
N ASN A 12 -18.81 -9.86 -10.57
CA ASN A 12 -17.81 -10.02 -9.50
C ASN A 12 -17.55 -11.54 -9.30
N GLY A 13 -16.97 -12.19 -10.30
CA GLY A 13 -16.51 -13.57 -10.24
C GLY A 13 -15.22 -13.66 -9.43
N HIS A 14 -15.29 -13.41 -8.12
CA HIS A 14 -14.18 -13.71 -7.23
C HIS A 14 -14.02 -15.24 -7.18
N MET A 15 -12.99 -15.77 -7.83
CA MET A 15 -12.61 -17.16 -7.64
C MET A 15 -12.15 -17.32 -6.19
N ARG A 16 -12.84 -18.14 -5.40
CA ARG A 16 -12.42 -18.46 -4.03
C ARG A 16 -10.99 -18.99 -4.07
N GLY A 17 -10.08 -18.35 -3.33
CA GLY A 17 -8.68 -18.73 -3.27
C GLY A 17 -7.80 -18.06 -4.32
N SER A 18 -8.13 -16.83 -4.79
CA SER A 18 -7.24 -15.99 -5.59
C SER A 18 -7.13 -14.59 -4.98
N CYS A 19 -5.96 -13.97 -5.14
CA CYS A 19 -5.72 -12.58 -4.78
C CYS A 19 -5.93 -11.69 -6.02
N ARG A 20 -6.84 -10.71 -5.93
CA ARG A 20 -7.07 -9.75 -7.01
C ARG A 20 -5.92 -8.76 -7.08
N VAL A 21 -5.41 -8.57 -8.29
CA VAL A 21 -4.32 -7.65 -8.59
C VAL A 21 -4.71 -6.74 -9.73
N TYR A 22 -4.47 -5.44 -9.61
CA TYR A 22 -4.49 -4.57 -10.78
C TYR A 22 -3.08 -4.19 -11.22
N LEU A 23 -2.93 -3.83 -12.48
CA LEU A 23 -1.69 -3.35 -13.08
C LEU A 23 -1.82 -1.87 -13.42
N GLU A 24 -0.87 -1.07 -12.93
CA GLU A 24 -0.77 0.36 -13.23
C GLU A 24 0.45 0.62 -14.10
N SER A 25 0.23 1.03 -15.35
CA SER A 25 1.28 1.19 -16.36
C SER A 25 1.66 2.65 -16.55
N GLY A 26 2.89 3.02 -16.16
CA GLY A 26 3.58 4.24 -16.57
C GLY A 26 4.31 4.04 -17.91
N LYS A 27 5.19 4.99 -18.25
CA LYS A 27 6.05 4.90 -19.44
C LYS A 27 7.19 3.91 -19.25
N THR A 28 7.71 3.80 -18.03
CA THR A 28 8.91 3.01 -17.68
C THR A 28 8.58 1.85 -16.77
N TRP A 29 7.67 2.06 -15.83
CA TRP A 29 7.34 1.12 -14.78
C TRP A 29 5.90 0.68 -14.84
N VAL A 30 5.67 -0.58 -14.53
CA VAL A 30 4.36 -1.14 -14.23
C VAL A 30 4.35 -1.55 -12.76
N PHE A 31 3.32 -1.14 -12.02
CA PHE A 31 3.05 -1.65 -10.68
C PHE A 31 2.02 -2.76 -10.73
N ALA A 32 2.27 -3.85 -10.01
CA ALA A 32 1.28 -4.86 -9.64
C ALA A 32 0.89 -4.61 -8.19
N VAL A 33 -0.41 -4.46 -7.94
CA VAL A 33 -0.95 -4.06 -6.63
C VAL A 33 -2.05 -5.02 -6.21
N ALA A 34 -1.88 -5.68 -5.07
CA ALA A 34 -2.87 -6.58 -4.50
C ALA A 34 -3.97 -5.80 -3.77
N LEU A 35 -5.23 -6.11 -4.08
CA LEU A 35 -6.38 -5.38 -3.52
C LEU A 35 -6.71 -5.82 -2.09
N GLU A 36 -6.55 -7.10 -1.79
CA GLU A 36 -6.87 -7.68 -0.49
C GLU A 36 -5.75 -7.53 0.54
N TRP A 37 -4.53 -7.16 0.10
CA TRP A 37 -3.34 -7.12 0.92
C TRP A 37 -2.66 -5.75 0.87
N PRO A 38 -3.13 -4.76 1.64
CA PRO A 38 -2.54 -3.41 1.68
C PRO A 38 -1.02 -3.44 1.84
N GLY A 39 -0.33 -2.76 0.92
CA GLY A 39 1.13 -2.72 0.91
C GLY A 39 1.82 -3.82 0.09
N TRP A 40 1.13 -4.89 -0.27
CA TRP A 40 1.70 -5.86 -1.21
C TRP A 40 1.58 -5.33 -2.63
N CYS A 41 2.61 -4.55 -3.00
CA CYS A 41 2.68 -3.78 -4.22
C CYS A 41 4.13 -3.73 -4.70
N ARG A 42 4.39 -4.14 -5.94
CA ARG A 42 5.73 -4.14 -6.53
C ARG A 42 5.71 -3.66 -7.97
N ARG A 43 6.85 -3.15 -8.42
CA ARG A 43 7.02 -2.67 -9.80
C ARG A 43 8.01 -3.52 -10.57
N GLY A 44 7.81 -3.55 -11.89
CA GLY A 44 8.72 -4.17 -12.83
C GLY A 44 8.75 -3.42 -14.16
N ARG A 45 9.67 -3.77 -15.05
CA ARG A 45 9.69 -3.27 -16.43
C ARG A 45 8.76 -4.15 -17.25
N GLY A 46 7.50 -3.72 -17.38
CA GLY A 46 6.43 -4.48 -18.01
C GLY A 46 5.64 -5.35 -17.02
N GLU A 47 4.48 -5.81 -17.46
CA GLU A 47 3.47 -6.50 -16.63
C GLU A 47 4.00 -7.80 -16.02
N ALA A 48 4.63 -8.66 -16.85
CA ALA A 48 5.18 -9.94 -16.39
C ALA A 48 6.24 -9.73 -15.29
N ALA A 49 7.13 -8.74 -15.45
CA ALA A 49 8.15 -8.43 -14.46
C ALA A 49 7.56 -7.82 -13.17
N ALA A 50 6.47 -7.06 -13.27
CA ALA A 50 5.78 -6.51 -12.10
C ALA A 50 5.07 -7.61 -11.29
N LEU A 51 4.38 -8.53 -11.98
CA LEU A 51 3.75 -9.70 -11.34
C LEU A 51 4.78 -10.62 -10.71
N GLN A 52 5.88 -10.90 -11.41
CA GLN A 52 6.97 -11.70 -10.84
C GLN A 52 7.57 -11.04 -9.60
N ALA A 53 7.85 -9.73 -9.65
CA ALA A 53 8.35 -8.99 -8.50
C ALA A 53 7.37 -9.03 -7.31
N LEU A 54 6.06 -9.00 -7.56
CA LEU A 54 5.06 -9.15 -6.51
C LEU A 54 5.17 -10.52 -5.85
N VAL A 55 5.27 -11.60 -6.63
CA VAL A 55 5.44 -12.97 -6.13
C VAL A 55 6.76 -13.13 -5.37
N ASP A 56 7.86 -12.63 -5.91
CA ASP A 56 9.19 -12.73 -5.29
C ASP A 56 9.25 -12.04 -3.92
N TYR A 57 8.45 -10.99 -3.72
CA TYR A 57 8.34 -10.29 -2.43
C TYR A 57 7.33 -10.89 -1.45
N ALA A 58 6.57 -11.91 -1.83
CA ALA A 58 5.59 -12.54 -0.95
C ALA A 58 6.19 -13.03 0.38
N PRO A 59 7.37 -13.68 0.43
CA PRO A 59 8.00 -14.08 1.70
C PRO A 59 8.36 -12.89 2.58
N ARG A 60 8.87 -11.79 1.98
CA ARG A 60 9.24 -10.56 2.72
C ARG A 60 8.00 -9.85 3.26
N TYR A 61 6.92 -9.81 2.48
CA TYR A 61 5.63 -9.31 2.92
C TYR A 61 5.04 -10.15 4.05
N ALA A 62 5.08 -11.48 3.94
CA ALA A 62 4.66 -12.40 5.00
C ALA A 62 5.43 -12.18 6.31
N ALA A 63 6.74 -11.97 6.24
CA ALA A 63 7.56 -11.66 7.41
C ALA A 63 7.19 -10.31 8.05
N ALA A 64 6.73 -9.35 7.26
CA ALA A 64 6.31 -8.04 7.75
C ALA A 64 4.96 -8.09 8.47
N ILE A 65 3.94 -8.76 7.89
CA ILE A 65 2.56 -8.71 8.38
C ILE A 65 2.13 -9.94 9.19
N GLY A 66 2.95 -10.98 9.22
CA GLY A 66 2.69 -12.19 10.02
C GLY A 66 1.88 -13.28 9.31
N PRO A 67 1.45 -14.31 10.06
CA PRO A 67 0.96 -15.57 9.51
C PRO A 67 -0.43 -15.51 8.87
N SER A 68 -1.12 -14.38 8.95
CA SER A 68 -2.42 -14.20 8.28
C SER A 68 -2.32 -14.08 6.76
N PHE A 69 -1.12 -13.83 6.24
CA PHE A 69 -0.89 -13.71 4.79
C PHE A 69 -0.79 -15.08 4.13
N SER A 70 -1.52 -15.23 3.03
CA SER A 70 -1.38 -16.34 2.10
C SER A 70 -1.16 -15.78 0.69
N ALA A 71 -0.08 -16.19 0.06
CA ALA A 71 0.20 -15.87 -1.33
C ALA A 71 -0.64 -16.79 -2.22
N GLU A 72 -1.93 -16.48 -2.36
CA GLU A 72 -2.83 -17.18 -3.27
C GLU A 72 -2.49 -16.87 -4.75
N PRO A 73 -2.94 -17.70 -5.70
CA PRO A 73 -2.77 -17.40 -7.13
C PRO A 73 -3.28 -16.00 -7.47
N LEU A 74 -2.48 -15.23 -8.22
CA LEU A 74 -2.83 -13.87 -8.60
C LEU A 74 -3.87 -13.88 -9.72
N GLN A 75 -4.91 -13.06 -9.56
CA GLN A 75 -5.92 -12.78 -10.58
C GLN A 75 -5.81 -11.32 -11.00
N VAL A 76 -5.34 -11.05 -12.21
CA VAL A 76 -5.35 -9.69 -12.76
C VAL A 76 -6.79 -9.30 -13.09
N VAL A 77 -7.31 -8.30 -12.37
CA VAL A 77 -8.70 -7.83 -12.50
C VAL A 77 -8.82 -6.53 -13.28
N GLY A 78 -7.71 -5.90 -13.63
CA GLY A 78 -7.75 -4.72 -14.47
C GLY A 78 -6.40 -4.06 -14.69
N HIS A 79 -6.43 -3.14 -15.66
CA HIS A 79 -5.29 -2.34 -16.07
C HIS A 79 -5.67 -0.88 -16.01
N VAL A 80 -4.79 -0.05 -15.48
CA VAL A 80 -4.98 1.40 -15.39
C VAL A 80 -3.77 2.13 -15.92
N SER A 81 -4.01 3.29 -16.49
CA SER A 81 -2.92 4.17 -16.92
C SER A 81 -2.31 4.84 -15.69
N GLY A 82 -1.01 4.68 -15.54
CA GLY A 82 -0.24 5.39 -14.54
C GLY A 82 -0.04 6.86 -14.89
N ALA A 83 0.50 7.61 -13.96
CA ALA A 83 0.84 9.00 -14.11
C ALA A 83 2.36 9.21 -13.93
N LYS A 84 2.80 10.46 -13.90
CA LYS A 84 4.20 10.79 -13.63
C LYS A 84 4.74 10.13 -12.34
N TRP A 85 3.89 9.93 -11.33
CA TRP A 85 4.26 9.29 -10.07
C TRP A 85 4.67 7.84 -10.24
N THR A 86 4.02 7.10 -11.15
CA THR A 86 4.33 5.72 -11.51
C THR A 86 5.77 5.60 -12.00
N ASP A 87 6.19 6.52 -12.86
CA ASP A 87 7.55 6.55 -13.38
C ASP A 87 8.58 7.05 -12.35
N PHE A 88 8.16 7.83 -11.36
CA PHE A 88 8.99 8.18 -10.19
C PHE A 88 9.08 7.05 -9.16
N GLY A 89 8.34 5.96 -9.33
CA GLY A 89 8.41 4.78 -8.46
C GLY A 89 7.40 4.75 -7.34
N ALA A 90 6.27 5.43 -7.50
CA ALA A 90 5.15 5.37 -6.59
C ALA A 90 3.87 5.00 -7.34
N PRO A 91 3.00 4.09 -6.82
CA PRO A 91 1.71 3.82 -7.42
C PRO A 91 0.83 5.06 -7.40
N GLY A 92 -0.15 5.12 -8.29
CA GLY A 92 -1.07 6.25 -8.43
C GLY A 92 -1.88 6.54 -7.16
N PRO A 93 -2.35 7.78 -7.01
CA PRO A 93 -2.99 8.20 -5.76
C PRO A 93 -4.42 7.68 -5.57
N ALA A 94 -5.09 7.28 -6.65
CA ALA A 94 -6.46 6.78 -6.60
C ALA A 94 -6.73 5.84 -7.78
N GLN A 95 -7.41 4.75 -7.53
CA GLN A 95 -7.78 3.73 -8.50
C GLN A 95 -9.27 3.40 -8.38
N PRO A 96 -9.92 2.84 -9.42
CA PRO A 96 -11.34 2.51 -9.39
C PRO A 96 -11.74 1.66 -8.17
N TRP A 97 -10.91 0.70 -7.79
CA TRP A 97 -11.16 -0.20 -6.65
C TRP A 97 -11.07 0.50 -5.28
N ASP A 98 -10.43 1.65 -5.20
CA ASP A 98 -10.33 2.41 -3.94
C ASP A 98 -11.69 2.89 -3.44
N SER A 99 -12.68 3.03 -4.32
CA SER A 99 -14.06 3.39 -3.98
C SER A 99 -14.92 2.21 -3.53
N GLU A 100 -14.46 0.96 -3.69
CA GLU A 100 -15.17 -0.21 -3.18
C GLU A 100 -15.28 -0.14 -1.66
N PRO A 101 -16.49 -0.26 -1.08
CA PRO A 101 -16.66 -0.21 0.37
C PRO A 101 -15.95 -1.40 1.03
N LEU A 102 -15.41 -1.18 2.21
CA LEU A 102 -14.90 -2.24 3.06
C LEU A 102 -16.04 -2.81 3.90
N SER A 103 -16.16 -4.14 3.96
CA SER A 103 -16.92 -4.77 5.03
C SER A 103 -16.25 -4.51 6.39
N ALA A 104 -16.98 -4.65 7.49
CA ALA A 104 -16.42 -4.47 8.83
C ALA A 104 -15.21 -5.40 9.10
N ALA A 105 -15.26 -6.63 8.59
CA ALA A 105 -14.17 -7.60 8.71
C ALA A 105 -12.93 -7.17 7.91
N GLU A 106 -13.12 -6.66 6.68
CA GLU A 106 -12.01 -6.13 5.87
C GLU A 106 -11.40 -4.89 6.50
N ALA A 107 -12.21 -3.95 6.99
CA ALA A 107 -11.75 -2.74 7.65
C ALA A 107 -10.88 -3.07 8.87
N THR A 108 -11.34 -3.99 9.72
CA THR A 108 -10.57 -4.49 10.88
C THR A 108 -9.25 -5.12 10.42
N ARG A 109 -9.29 -5.99 9.42
CA ARG A 109 -8.09 -6.64 8.89
C ARG A 109 -7.10 -5.64 8.29
N PHE A 110 -7.57 -4.62 7.57
CA PHE A 110 -6.72 -3.60 6.99
C PHE A 110 -6.03 -2.74 8.07
N ALA A 111 -6.73 -2.42 9.15
CA ALA A 111 -6.12 -1.76 10.30
C ALA A 111 -5.03 -2.64 10.94
N GLN A 112 -5.29 -3.93 11.14
CA GLN A 112 -4.29 -4.88 11.68
C GLN A 112 -3.06 -5.02 10.77
N ILE A 113 -3.24 -5.09 9.45
CA ILE A 113 -2.13 -5.09 8.48
C ILE A 113 -1.30 -3.81 8.62
N LEU A 114 -1.96 -2.65 8.74
CA LEU A 114 -1.26 -1.38 8.91
C LEU A 114 -0.46 -1.35 10.21
N GLU A 115 -1.02 -1.84 11.31
CA GLU A 115 -0.31 -1.97 12.59
C GLU A 115 0.93 -2.88 12.45
N ALA A 116 0.82 -3.99 11.74
CA ALA A 116 1.95 -4.87 11.47
C ALA A 116 3.04 -4.19 10.59
N CYS A 117 2.63 -3.37 9.62
CA CYS A 117 3.57 -2.56 8.80
C CYS A 117 4.33 -1.54 9.65
N TRP A 118 3.67 -0.88 10.61
CA TRP A 118 4.37 -0.01 11.57
C TRP A 118 5.34 -0.79 12.44
N GLY A 119 4.94 -1.95 12.95
CA GLY A 119 5.82 -2.83 13.70
C GLY A 119 7.04 -3.28 12.89
N CYS A 120 6.88 -3.53 11.59
CA CYS A 120 7.98 -3.81 10.67
C CYS A 120 8.94 -2.63 10.57
N LEU A 121 8.42 -1.43 10.30
CA LEU A 121 9.25 -0.21 10.19
C LEU A 121 9.98 0.10 11.51
N ASP A 122 9.32 -0.07 12.66
CA ASP A 122 9.92 0.18 13.97
C ASP A 122 11.08 -0.79 14.24
N ARG A 123 10.90 -2.11 13.96
CA ARG A 123 11.99 -3.09 14.07
C ARG A 123 13.18 -2.75 13.18
N VAL A 124 12.92 -2.36 11.94
CA VAL A 124 13.96 -1.99 11.00
C VAL A 124 14.69 -0.72 11.46
N ARG A 125 13.98 0.31 11.91
CA ARG A 125 14.55 1.52 12.49
C ARG A 125 15.49 1.19 13.65
N ASP A 126 15.05 0.33 14.57
CA ASP A 126 15.77 0.03 15.80
C ASP A 126 17.01 -0.84 15.56
N SER A 127 17.05 -1.60 14.47
CA SER A 127 18.19 -2.47 14.10
C SER A 127 19.15 -1.86 13.08
N ALA A 128 18.72 -0.89 12.28
CA ALA A 128 19.53 -0.31 11.21
C ALA A 128 20.53 0.72 11.75
N PRO A 129 21.72 0.85 11.10
CA PRO A 129 22.65 1.91 11.40
C PRO A 129 22.04 3.29 11.09
N GLU A 130 22.52 4.33 11.78
CA GLU A 130 22.08 5.70 11.54
C GLU A 130 22.38 6.15 10.10
N THR A 131 23.59 5.84 9.63
CA THR A 131 24.03 6.15 8.25
C THR A 131 23.75 4.99 7.33
N LEU A 132 23.05 5.27 6.23
CA LEU A 132 22.71 4.30 5.21
C LEU A 132 23.59 4.45 3.96
N ARG A 133 23.81 3.33 3.25
CA ARG A 133 24.53 3.33 1.98
C ARG A 133 23.90 4.32 0.99
N LYS A 134 24.71 5.20 0.46
CA LYS A 134 24.27 6.17 -0.55
C LYS A 134 24.22 5.54 -1.94
N GLY A 135 23.36 6.10 -2.78
CA GLY A 135 23.31 5.72 -4.19
C GLY A 135 24.61 6.07 -4.94
N PRO A 136 24.76 5.59 -6.19
CA PRO A 136 25.99 5.75 -6.98
C PRO A 136 26.43 7.20 -7.20
N ARG A 137 25.52 8.17 -7.05
CA ARG A 137 25.79 9.61 -7.16
C ARG A 137 25.81 10.34 -5.82
N GLY A 138 25.97 9.60 -4.71
CA GLY A 138 25.97 10.16 -3.37
C GLY A 138 24.60 10.56 -2.81
N GLY A 139 23.52 10.34 -3.58
CA GLY A 139 22.15 10.65 -3.14
C GLY A 139 21.55 9.58 -2.22
N GLY A 140 20.57 9.99 -1.45
CA GLY A 140 19.82 9.14 -0.52
C GLY A 140 19.74 9.76 0.87
N ARG A 141 18.72 9.35 1.62
CA ARG A 141 18.51 9.77 3.02
C ARG A 141 19.19 8.80 3.95
N ASP A 142 19.56 9.26 5.13
CA ASP A 142 19.93 8.43 6.26
C ASP A 142 18.69 7.95 7.00
N ARG A 143 18.82 6.96 7.88
CA ARG A 143 17.71 6.29 8.57
C ARG A 143 16.69 7.27 9.15
N ASP A 144 17.13 8.18 9.99
CA ASP A 144 16.20 9.08 10.70
C ASP A 144 15.49 10.05 9.78
N ALA A 145 16.15 10.47 8.68
CA ALA A 145 15.53 11.30 7.65
C ALA A 145 14.48 10.51 6.82
N VAL A 146 14.65 9.19 6.65
CA VAL A 146 13.62 8.33 6.05
C VAL A 146 12.44 8.20 7.00
N ILE A 147 12.68 7.96 8.30
CA ILE A 147 11.64 7.84 9.32
C ILE A 147 10.80 9.12 9.44
N GLU A 148 11.43 10.29 9.50
CA GLU A 148 10.70 11.56 9.55
C GLU A 148 9.88 11.80 8.27
N HIS A 149 10.43 11.46 7.11
CA HIS A 149 9.68 11.51 5.85
C HIS A 149 8.42 10.63 5.90
N VAL A 150 8.52 9.40 6.43
CA VAL A 150 7.36 8.51 6.59
C VAL A 150 6.31 9.15 7.48
N ARG A 151 6.72 9.66 8.65
CA ARG A 151 5.84 10.33 9.61
C ARG A 151 5.09 11.51 8.99
N GLU A 152 5.80 12.37 8.26
CA GLU A 152 5.19 13.53 7.58
C GLU A 152 4.18 13.11 6.52
N ARG A 153 4.49 12.06 5.74
CA ARG A 153 3.61 11.53 4.71
C ARG A 153 2.36 10.90 5.29
N GLU A 154 2.48 10.12 6.35
CA GLU A 154 1.31 9.59 7.07
C GLU A 154 0.39 10.71 7.57
N ARG A 155 0.94 11.80 8.08
CA ARG A 155 0.17 12.97 8.50
C ARG A 155 -0.60 13.59 7.32
N SER A 156 0.02 13.64 6.15
CA SER A 156 -0.64 14.08 4.92
C SER A 156 -1.77 13.13 4.49
N TYR A 157 -1.58 11.81 4.65
CA TYR A 157 -2.59 10.80 4.33
C TYR A 157 -3.75 10.84 5.33
N ALA A 158 -3.45 11.02 6.62
CA ALA A 158 -4.46 11.22 7.66
C ALA A 158 -5.39 12.39 7.33
N ARG A 159 -4.83 13.52 6.88
CA ARG A 159 -5.63 14.68 6.44
C ARG A 159 -6.53 14.36 5.26
N LYS A 160 -6.05 13.56 4.29
CA LYS A 160 -6.85 13.14 3.13
C LYS A 160 -7.98 12.19 3.52
N LEU A 161 -7.80 11.39 4.57
CA LEU A 161 -8.84 10.55 5.17
C LEU A 161 -9.85 11.37 6.02
N GLY A 162 -9.59 12.67 6.22
CA GLY A 162 -10.45 13.56 6.99
C GLY A 162 -10.02 13.75 8.45
N LEU A 163 -8.86 13.23 8.85
CA LEU A 163 -8.35 13.38 10.21
C LEU A 163 -7.63 14.72 10.36
N MET A 164 -8.14 15.57 11.25
CA MET A 164 -7.55 16.88 11.58
C MET A 164 -6.63 16.75 12.79
N LEU A 165 -5.39 16.33 12.55
CA LEU A 165 -4.38 16.17 13.60
C LEU A 165 -3.71 17.51 13.92
N GLY A 166 -3.73 17.90 15.20
CA GLY A 166 -3.09 19.13 15.68
C GLY A 166 -1.55 19.09 15.58
N PRO A 167 -0.86 20.25 15.69
CA PRO A 167 0.61 20.30 15.59
C PRO A 167 1.32 19.48 16.67
N SER A 168 0.71 19.38 17.86
CA SER A 168 1.25 18.62 19.01
C SER A 168 0.94 17.13 18.99
N THR A 169 0.18 16.63 18.00
CA THR A 169 -0.14 15.19 17.90
C THR A 169 1.16 14.40 17.72
N THR A 170 1.42 13.50 18.65
CA THR A 170 2.58 12.59 18.58
C THR A 170 2.40 11.55 17.50
N TRP A 171 3.49 10.90 17.09
CA TRP A 171 3.39 9.84 16.07
C TRP A 171 2.56 8.62 16.51
N PRO A 172 2.68 8.11 17.77
CA PRO A 172 1.77 7.07 18.25
C PRO A 172 0.29 7.46 18.21
N GLU A 173 -0.05 8.69 18.58
CA GLU A 173 -1.44 9.18 18.50
C GLU A 173 -1.92 9.29 17.05
N GLN A 174 -1.07 9.73 16.12
CA GLN A 174 -1.36 9.74 14.68
C GLN A 174 -1.63 8.35 14.14
N ARG A 175 -0.80 7.35 14.50
CA ARG A 175 -0.98 5.95 14.11
C ARG A 175 -2.28 5.38 14.68
N SER A 176 -2.57 5.64 15.94
CA SER A 176 -3.83 5.21 16.58
C SER A 176 -5.06 5.80 15.89
N ALA A 177 -5.03 7.09 15.56
CA ALA A 177 -6.12 7.75 14.83
C ALA A 177 -6.32 7.16 13.42
N LEU A 178 -5.23 6.88 12.69
CA LEU A 178 -5.28 6.23 11.38
C LEU A 178 -5.84 4.81 11.46
N ALA A 179 -5.37 3.98 12.39
CA ALA A 179 -5.86 2.63 12.58
C ALA A 179 -7.36 2.62 12.91
N THR A 180 -7.79 3.50 13.82
CA THR A 180 -9.20 3.64 14.19
C THR A 180 -10.08 4.05 12.99
N ALA A 181 -9.65 5.05 12.22
CA ALA A 181 -10.40 5.53 11.07
C ALA A 181 -10.49 4.46 9.96
N ILE A 182 -9.42 3.74 9.70
CA ILE A 182 -9.41 2.64 8.72
C ILE A 182 -10.27 1.47 9.22
N GLY A 183 -10.14 1.09 10.49
CA GLY A 183 -10.90 0.00 11.10
C GLY A 183 -12.42 0.27 11.17
N SER A 184 -12.81 1.54 11.21
CA SER A 184 -14.22 1.94 11.12
C SER A 184 -14.75 2.09 9.69
N GLY A 185 -13.90 1.91 8.67
CA GLY A 185 -14.28 2.14 7.27
C GLY A 185 -14.52 3.61 6.93
N SER A 186 -13.92 4.55 7.67
CA SER A 186 -14.14 5.99 7.49
C SER A 186 -13.79 6.47 6.07
N SER A 187 -14.60 7.39 5.57
CA SER A 187 -14.38 8.08 4.28
C SER A 187 -14.77 9.57 4.38
N ALA A 188 -14.56 10.17 5.54
CA ALA A 188 -14.97 11.55 5.81
C ALA A 188 -14.16 12.60 5.01
N GLY A 189 -12.98 12.22 4.50
CA GLY A 189 -12.14 13.07 3.65
C GLY A 189 -12.30 12.76 2.17
N GLY A 190 -11.32 13.17 1.37
CA GLY A 190 -11.28 12.87 -0.07
C GLY A 190 -10.79 11.44 -0.38
N TRP A 191 -10.29 10.71 0.62
CA TRP A 191 -9.86 9.31 0.51
C TRP A 191 -10.79 8.38 1.27
N THR A 192 -10.95 7.17 0.75
CA THR A 192 -11.61 6.07 1.47
C THR A 192 -10.63 5.39 2.44
N ALA A 193 -11.17 4.62 3.39
CA ALA A 193 -10.36 3.79 4.28
C ALA A 193 -9.51 2.78 3.51
N ARG A 194 -10.04 2.18 2.42
CA ARG A 194 -9.31 1.27 1.53
C ARG A 194 -8.11 1.97 0.91
N GLN A 195 -8.30 3.13 0.31
CA GLN A 195 -7.25 3.91 -0.31
C GLN A 195 -6.17 4.33 0.69
N ALA A 196 -6.57 4.79 1.87
CA ALA A 196 -5.64 5.17 2.92
C ALA A 196 -4.81 3.97 3.41
N ALA A 197 -5.44 2.82 3.65
CA ALA A 197 -4.74 1.60 4.07
C ALA A 197 -3.72 1.15 3.01
N GLN A 198 -4.14 1.05 1.74
CA GLN A 198 -3.24 0.69 0.63
C GLN A 198 -2.03 1.62 0.57
N ARG A 199 -2.26 2.91 0.64
CA ARG A 199 -1.21 3.91 0.49
C ARG A 199 -0.26 3.97 1.67
N CYS A 200 -0.79 3.92 2.89
CA CYS A 200 0.04 3.93 4.10
C CYS A 200 0.89 2.66 4.18
N ALA A 201 0.29 1.48 4.02
CA ALA A 201 1.01 0.21 4.12
C ALA A 201 2.11 0.08 3.05
N TRP A 202 1.81 0.44 1.79
CA TRP A 202 2.83 0.46 0.75
C TRP A 202 4.00 1.38 1.09
N HIS A 203 3.73 2.60 1.53
CA HIS A 203 4.76 3.60 1.82
C HIS A 203 5.63 3.18 3.02
N LEU A 204 5.01 2.60 4.05
CA LEU A 204 5.71 2.05 5.21
C LEU A 204 6.68 0.94 4.82
N LEU A 205 6.19 -0.06 4.08
CA LEU A 205 6.99 -1.21 3.69
C LEU A 205 8.07 -0.86 2.66
N ASP A 206 7.77 0.03 1.72
CA ASP A 206 8.77 0.49 0.74
C ASP A 206 9.96 1.15 1.43
N HIS A 207 9.72 1.99 2.44
CA HIS A 207 10.77 2.62 3.22
C HIS A 207 11.42 1.70 4.26
N ALA A 208 10.70 0.79 4.89
CA ALA A 208 11.31 -0.22 5.74
C ALA A 208 12.32 -1.06 4.94
N TRP A 209 11.93 -1.52 3.78
CA TRP A 209 12.81 -2.29 2.90
C TRP A 209 13.93 -1.46 2.26
N GLU A 210 13.70 -0.16 2.00
CA GLU A 210 14.77 0.76 1.61
C GLU A 210 15.86 0.85 2.68
N ILE A 211 15.47 0.96 3.96
CA ILE A 211 16.42 1.01 5.08
C ILE A 211 17.17 -0.31 5.19
N GLU A 212 16.48 -1.46 5.20
CA GLU A 212 17.12 -2.79 5.27
C GLU A 212 18.14 -2.99 4.15
N ASP A 213 17.72 -2.73 2.89
CA ASP A 213 18.57 -2.94 1.71
C ASP A 213 19.78 -2.00 1.66
N LYS A 214 19.73 -0.87 2.38
CA LYS A 214 20.83 0.10 2.47
C LYS A 214 21.66 -0.03 3.75
N SER A 215 21.26 -0.91 4.66
CA SER A 215 22.01 -1.18 5.91
C SER A 215 23.15 -2.18 5.72
N THR A 216 23.22 -2.80 4.55
CA THR A 216 24.23 -3.81 4.15
C THR A 216 25.30 -3.22 3.24
#